data_8a8290abc5b43760f157d4164f15b8c6
#
_entry.id   8a8290abc5b43760f157d4164f15b8c6
#
_cell.length_a   1.000
_cell.length_b   1.000
_cell.length_c   1.000
_cell.angle_alpha   90.00
_cell.angle_beta   90.00
_cell.angle_gamma   90.00
#
_symmetry.space_group_name_H-M   'P 1'
#
loop_
_entity.id
_entity.type
_entity.pdbx_description
1 polymer ?
#
loop_
_entity_poly.entity_id
_entity_poly.type
_entity_poly.pdbx_seq_one_letter_code
_entity_poly.pdbx_strand_id
1 'polypeptide(L)'
;EITTRLVGSEMCIRDSFTDAEIDTIEIMLMKLYARFGIDDLTDLDKLENCDYPVMSDLYELVEKEFMAFDNAKKHLYTEEILQNICLGLHSMCKGAESKYFNGRTNIKDSEFICFGVKGLMDTNKRLKDTLLFNILSYMSDQLLGKGNTVAAVDELYLFLTNMTAIEYIRNGMKRVRKKESSFILASQNIEDFLLPEIKEFTKPLFSIPSHHFLFNPGNISPTAFIDTLQLEESEYSLIKYPERGTCLYRCGNERYLLQVIAPAYKAELFGSAGGR
;
A
#
# COMPACT_ATOMS: atom_id res chain seq x y z
N GLU A 1 9.22 13.90 -8.52
CA GLU A 1 9.11 13.83 -7.03
C GLU A 1 7.86 14.58 -6.49
N ILE A 2 7.45 15.71 -7.09
CA ILE A 2 6.25 16.46 -6.69
C ILE A 2 4.97 15.61 -6.82
N THR A 3 4.88 14.79 -7.86
CA THR A 3 3.77 13.85 -8.10
C THR A 3 3.68 12.75 -7.05
N THR A 4 4.76 12.37 -6.38
CA THR A 4 4.79 11.23 -5.45
C THR A 4 4.02 11.48 -4.15
N ARG A 5 3.83 12.71 -3.71
CA ARG A 5 3.07 13.02 -2.47
C ARG A 5 1.55 13.08 -2.66
N LEU A 6 1.07 13.24 -3.90
CA LEU A 6 -0.34 13.08 -4.28
C LEU A 6 -0.67 11.66 -4.80
N VAL A 7 0.34 10.78 -4.87
CA VAL A 7 0.28 9.43 -5.47
C VAL A 7 -0.78 8.52 -4.83
N GLY A 8 -1.15 8.74 -3.59
CA GLY A 8 -2.27 8.01 -2.99
C GLY A 8 -3.61 8.25 -3.68
N SER A 9 -3.78 9.41 -4.31
CA SER A 9 -4.96 9.75 -5.10
C SER A 9 -4.87 9.28 -6.55
N GLU A 10 -3.65 9.12 -7.12
CA GLU A 10 -3.47 8.74 -8.53
C GLU A 10 -4.10 7.39 -8.87
N MET A 11 -4.13 6.46 -7.96
CA MET A 11 -4.66 5.13 -8.24
C MET A 11 -6.18 5.09 -8.29
N CYS A 12 -6.86 5.80 -7.37
CA CYS A 12 -8.31 6.01 -7.51
C CYS A 12 -8.64 6.92 -8.70
N ILE A 13 -7.75 7.80 -9.04
CA ILE A 13 -7.86 8.69 -10.19
C ILE A 13 -7.73 7.88 -11.48
N ARG A 14 -6.69 7.05 -11.64
CA ARG A 14 -6.45 6.25 -12.86
C ARG A 14 -7.55 5.24 -13.18
N ASP A 15 -8.11 4.58 -12.16
CA ASP A 15 -9.19 3.62 -12.37
C ASP A 15 -10.55 4.27 -12.66
N SER A 16 -10.68 5.59 -12.41
CA SER A 16 -11.93 6.33 -12.52
C SER A 16 -11.96 7.37 -13.64
N PHE A 17 -10.80 7.72 -14.19
CA PHE A 17 -10.64 8.77 -15.21
C PHE A 17 -10.00 8.24 -16.49
N THR A 18 -10.35 8.87 -17.61
CA THR A 18 -9.70 8.66 -18.90
C THR A 18 -8.32 9.31 -18.95
N ASP A 19 -7.47 8.89 -19.88
CA ASP A 19 -6.13 9.49 -20.07
C ASP A 19 -6.21 11.01 -20.25
N ALA A 20 -7.20 11.51 -21.00
CA ALA A 20 -7.39 12.95 -21.22
C ALA A 20 -7.78 13.70 -19.93
N GLU A 21 -8.54 13.08 -19.04
CA GLU A 21 -8.88 13.64 -17.73
C GLU A 21 -7.66 13.63 -16.81
N ILE A 22 -6.84 12.57 -16.85
CA ILE A 22 -5.57 12.48 -16.09
C ILE A 22 -4.60 13.58 -16.53
N ASP A 23 -4.37 13.74 -17.83
CA ASP A 23 -3.50 14.79 -18.37
C ASP A 23 -4.01 16.18 -17.97
N THR A 24 -5.34 16.38 -17.96
CA THR A 24 -5.94 17.64 -17.53
C THR A 24 -5.73 17.88 -16.03
N ILE A 25 -5.87 16.84 -15.19
CA ILE A 25 -5.57 16.94 -13.76
C ILE A 25 -4.10 17.32 -13.54
N GLU A 26 -3.16 16.75 -14.31
CA GLU A 26 -1.74 17.13 -14.24
C GLU A 26 -1.54 18.61 -14.54
N ILE A 27 -2.17 19.14 -15.60
CA ILE A 27 -2.13 20.57 -15.93
C ILE A 27 -2.68 21.41 -14.77
N MET A 28 -3.78 20.97 -14.14
CA MET A 28 -4.37 21.69 -13.00
C MET A 28 -3.47 21.63 -11.76
N LEU A 29 -2.81 20.51 -11.51
CA LEU A 29 -1.83 20.37 -10.43
C LEU A 29 -0.63 21.30 -10.62
N MET A 30 -0.07 21.38 -11.82
CA MET A 30 1.01 22.33 -12.12
C MET A 30 0.59 23.78 -11.86
N LYS A 31 -0.62 24.17 -12.29
CA LYS A 31 -1.17 25.50 -12.01
C LYS A 31 -1.38 25.72 -10.50
N LEU A 32 -1.82 24.69 -9.78
CA LEU A 32 -2.06 24.76 -8.34
C LEU A 32 -0.76 24.95 -7.58
N TYR A 33 0.25 24.12 -7.85
CA TYR A 33 1.57 24.25 -7.22
C TYR A 33 2.19 25.62 -7.47
N ALA A 34 2.12 26.12 -8.70
CA ALA A 34 2.60 27.47 -9.02
C ALA A 34 1.90 28.57 -8.20
N ARG A 35 0.59 28.43 -7.89
CA ARG A 35 -0.13 29.37 -6.99
C ARG A 35 0.39 29.31 -5.55
N PHE A 36 0.87 28.16 -5.10
CA PHE A 36 1.47 27.98 -3.78
C PHE A 36 2.95 28.34 -3.74
N GLY A 37 3.52 28.83 -4.89
CA GLY A 37 4.92 29.18 -5.00
C GLY A 37 5.87 27.99 -5.07
N ILE A 38 5.32 26.81 -5.43
CA ILE A 38 6.09 25.59 -5.58
C ILE A 38 6.35 25.33 -7.06
N ASP A 39 7.62 25.29 -7.45
CA ASP A 39 8.11 25.05 -8.80
C ASP A 39 9.27 24.04 -8.82
N ASP A 40 9.83 23.80 -10.00
CA ASP A 40 10.92 22.84 -10.19
C ASP A 40 12.23 23.21 -9.45
N LEU A 41 12.37 24.46 -9.01
CA LEU A 41 13.54 24.97 -8.27
C LEU A 41 13.31 24.99 -6.77
N THR A 42 12.09 24.69 -6.33
CA THR A 42 11.72 24.73 -4.91
C THR A 42 12.34 23.57 -4.15
N ASP A 43 13.07 23.88 -3.07
CA ASP A 43 13.62 22.90 -2.15
C ASP A 43 12.50 22.34 -1.26
N LEU A 44 12.03 21.15 -1.63
CA LEU A 44 10.89 20.51 -0.96
C LEU A 44 11.18 20.13 0.50
N ASP A 45 12.45 19.96 0.88
CA ASP A 45 12.82 19.59 2.24
C ASP A 45 12.65 20.76 3.23
N LYS A 46 12.52 21.98 2.71
CA LYS A 46 12.29 23.20 3.51
C LYS A 46 10.81 23.54 3.68
N LEU A 47 9.92 22.84 2.96
CA LEU A 47 8.48 23.09 3.04
C LEU A 47 7.88 22.38 4.25
N GLU A 48 7.00 23.08 4.94
CA GLU A 48 6.16 22.51 5.98
C GLU A 48 4.85 21.96 5.40
N ASN A 49 4.12 21.15 6.16
CA ASN A 49 2.83 20.62 5.72
C ASN A 49 1.81 21.72 5.36
N CYS A 50 1.96 22.93 5.94
CA CYS A 50 1.09 24.06 5.64
C CYS A 50 1.36 24.72 4.28
N ASP A 51 2.50 24.48 3.67
CA ASP A 51 2.88 25.07 2.40
C ASP A 51 2.31 24.30 1.19
N TYR A 52 1.87 23.05 1.43
CA TYR A 52 1.30 22.23 0.37
C TYR A 52 -0.21 22.45 0.19
N PRO A 53 -0.73 22.43 -1.07
CA PRO A 53 -2.16 22.40 -1.32
C PRO A 53 -2.80 21.11 -0.80
N VAL A 54 -4.10 21.15 -0.53
CA VAL A 54 -4.93 19.99 -0.20
C VAL A 54 -5.91 19.69 -1.33
N MET A 55 -6.62 18.56 -1.25
CA MET A 55 -7.53 18.12 -2.33
C MET A 55 -8.64 19.14 -2.65
N SER A 56 -9.13 19.89 -1.64
CA SER A 56 -10.11 20.94 -1.88
C SER A 56 -9.56 22.09 -2.70
N ASP A 57 -8.27 22.41 -2.60
CA ASP A 57 -7.66 23.49 -3.39
C ASP A 57 -7.63 23.10 -4.87
N LEU A 58 -7.34 21.82 -5.17
CA LEU A 58 -7.42 21.27 -6.52
C LEU A 58 -8.85 21.33 -7.04
N TYR A 59 -9.80 20.84 -6.25
CA TYR A 59 -11.21 20.84 -6.61
C TYR A 59 -11.70 22.26 -6.94
N GLU A 60 -11.42 23.22 -6.07
CA GLU A 60 -11.81 24.63 -6.26
C GLU A 60 -11.15 25.27 -7.50
N LEU A 61 -9.92 24.87 -7.81
CA LEU A 61 -9.25 25.30 -9.02
C LEU A 61 -9.97 24.77 -10.28
N VAL A 62 -10.26 23.46 -10.31
CA VAL A 62 -10.95 22.83 -11.45
C VAL A 62 -12.37 23.38 -11.60
N GLU A 63 -13.11 23.51 -10.50
CA GLU A 63 -14.46 24.09 -10.49
C GLU A 63 -14.47 25.54 -11.02
N LYS A 64 -13.49 26.34 -10.61
CA LYS A 64 -13.34 27.71 -11.14
C LYS A 64 -13.03 27.74 -12.64
N GLU A 65 -12.15 26.88 -13.12
CA GLU A 65 -11.83 26.77 -14.55
C GLU A 65 -13.07 26.28 -15.34
N PHE A 66 -13.84 25.34 -14.79
CA PHE A 66 -15.09 24.86 -15.38
C PHE A 66 -16.14 25.99 -15.48
N MET A 67 -16.38 26.74 -14.41
CA MET A 67 -17.35 27.83 -14.39
C MET A 67 -16.93 29.00 -15.28
N ALA A 68 -15.64 29.22 -15.49
CA ALA A 68 -15.08 30.28 -16.32
C ALA A 68 -14.75 29.81 -17.75
N PHE A 69 -15.15 28.59 -18.14
CA PHE A 69 -14.79 28.01 -19.42
C PHE A 69 -15.42 28.81 -20.58
N ASP A 70 -14.60 29.17 -21.57
CA ASP A 70 -15.01 29.97 -22.74
C ASP A 70 -14.74 29.15 -24.00
N ASN A 71 -15.81 28.61 -24.58
CA ASN A 71 -15.76 27.84 -25.83
C ASN A 71 -15.21 28.61 -27.04
N ALA A 72 -15.17 29.95 -26.99
CA ALA A 72 -14.59 30.76 -28.04
C ALA A 72 -13.06 30.78 -28.01
N LYS A 73 -12.45 30.38 -26.90
CA LYS A 73 -11.00 30.32 -26.74
C LYS A 73 -10.48 28.90 -27.01
N LYS A 74 -9.26 28.81 -27.53
CA LYS A 74 -8.58 27.50 -27.65
C LYS A 74 -8.04 27.07 -26.29
N HIS A 75 -8.50 25.90 -25.83
CA HIS A 75 -8.03 25.25 -24.63
C HIS A 75 -7.40 23.90 -24.99
N LEU A 76 -6.55 23.35 -24.10
CA LEU A 76 -6.00 21.99 -24.23
C LEU A 76 -6.99 20.91 -23.77
N TYR A 77 -8.04 21.30 -23.04
CA TYR A 77 -9.09 20.44 -22.48
C TYR A 77 -10.47 21.01 -22.82
N THR A 78 -11.50 20.20 -22.71
CA THR A 78 -12.89 20.58 -22.97
C THR A 78 -13.65 20.86 -21.68
N GLU A 79 -14.81 21.55 -21.81
CA GLU A 79 -15.72 21.77 -20.67
C GLU A 79 -16.21 20.45 -20.07
N GLU A 80 -16.50 19.43 -20.90
CA GLU A 80 -16.92 18.10 -20.47
C GLU A 80 -15.86 17.40 -19.61
N ILE A 81 -14.58 17.48 -19.99
CA ILE A 81 -13.47 16.94 -19.21
C ILE A 81 -13.41 17.57 -17.82
N LEU A 82 -13.53 18.89 -17.72
CA LEU A 82 -13.53 19.60 -16.43
C LEU A 82 -14.72 19.20 -15.57
N GLN A 83 -15.91 19.06 -16.18
CA GLN A 83 -17.12 18.60 -15.48
C GLN A 83 -16.94 17.19 -14.92
N ASN A 84 -16.40 16.26 -15.71
CA ASN A 84 -16.13 14.89 -15.28
C ASN A 84 -15.13 14.83 -14.13
N ILE A 85 -14.08 15.65 -14.19
CA ILE A 85 -13.10 15.75 -13.10
C ILE A 85 -13.76 16.28 -11.83
N CYS A 86 -14.59 17.33 -11.91
CA CYS A 86 -15.34 17.85 -10.78
C CYS A 86 -16.24 16.76 -10.17
N LEU A 87 -16.97 16.01 -10.98
CA LEU A 87 -17.84 14.93 -10.51
C LEU A 87 -17.04 13.79 -9.84
N GLY A 88 -15.92 13.38 -10.45
CA GLY A 88 -15.07 12.31 -9.92
C GLY A 88 -14.39 12.66 -8.60
N LEU A 89 -13.98 13.93 -8.43
CA LEU A 89 -13.33 14.41 -7.20
C LEU A 89 -14.32 14.83 -6.11
N HIS A 90 -15.60 15.05 -6.44
CA HIS A 90 -16.58 15.61 -5.51
C HIS A 90 -16.67 14.83 -4.18
N SER A 91 -16.75 13.49 -4.23
CA SER A 91 -16.87 12.67 -3.03
C SER A 91 -15.68 12.84 -2.08
N MET A 92 -14.46 12.94 -2.63
CA MET A 92 -13.22 13.07 -1.88
C MET A 92 -12.98 14.48 -1.33
N CYS A 93 -13.54 15.52 -1.98
CA CYS A 93 -13.27 16.92 -1.62
C CYS A 93 -14.40 17.58 -0.84
N LYS A 94 -15.65 17.33 -1.21
CA LYS A 94 -16.85 17.99 -0.64
C LYS A 94 -17.86 16.98 -0.08
N GLY A 95 -17.78 15.69 -0.50
CA GLY A 95 -18.74 14.64 -0.12
C GLY A 95 -18.36 13.87 1.13
N ALA A 96 -18.95 12.68 1.27
CA ALA A 96 -18.85 11.85 2.48
C ALA A 96 -17.41 11.35 2.77
N GLU A 97 -16.57 11.24 1.74
CA GLU A 97 -15.20 10.75 1.86
C GLU A 97 -14.19 11.88 2.17
N SER A 98 -14.62 13.15 2.14
CA SER A 98 -13.73 14.31 2.35
C SER A 98 -12.96 14.27 3.66
N LYS A 99 -13.54 13.71 4.72
CA LYS A 99 -12.87 13.53 6.02
C LYS A 99 -11.63 12.62 5.99
N TYR A 100 -11.48 11.79 4.94
CA TYR A 100 -10.33 10.88 4.78
C TYR A 100 -9.27 11.46 3.85
N PHE A 101 -9.65 12.29 2.88
CA PHE A 101 -8.76 12.74 1.82
C PHE A 101 -8.48 14.23 1.84
N ASN A 102 -9.43 15.03 2.33
CA ASN A 102 -9.32 16.46 2.30
C ASN A 102 -8.74 17.01 3.59
N GLY A 103 -7.44 16.91 3.74
CA GLY A 103 -6.73 17.40 4.91
C GLY A 103 -5.22 17.28 4.75
N ARG A 104 -4.51 17.89 5.67
CA ARG A 104 -3.06 17.80 5.72
C ARG A 104 -2.63 16.50 6.38
N THR A 105 -1.47 15.99 6.00
CA THR A 105 -0.87 14.80 6.61
C THR A 105 -0.70 15.04 8.12
N ASN A 106 -1.27 14.13 8.90
CA ASN A 106 -1.21 14.15 10.37
C ASN A 106 -0.29 13.06 10.95
N ILE A 107 0.43 12.33 10.09
CA ILE A 107 1.42 11.34 10.51
C ILE A 107 2.60 12.09 11.10
N LYS A 108 2.86 11.85 12.39
CA LYS A 108 4.05 12.39 13.05
C LYS A 108 5.26 11.54 12.71
N ASP A 109 6.42 12.18 12.55
CA ASP A 109 7.68 11.46 12.41
C ASP A 109 7.94 10.68 13.71
N SER A 110 8.16 9.37 13.57
CA SER A 110 8.37 8.45 14.70
C SER A 110 9.18 7.25 14.23
N GLU A 111 10.02 6.74 15.12
CA GLU A 111 10.79 5.52 14.86
C GLU A 111 9.92 4.26 14.76
N PHE A 112 8.71 4.32 15.33
CA PHE A 112 7.74 3.23 15.26
C PHE A 112 6.35 3.77 14.93
N ILE A 113 5.79 3.31 13.81
CA ILE A 113 4.45 3.66 13.35
C ILE A 113 3.65 2.38 13.10
N CYS A 114 2.43 2.34 13.59
CA CYS A 114 1.50 1.23 13.37
C CYS A 114 0.21 1.75 12.74
N PHE A 115 -0.14 1.21 11.57
CA PHE A 115 -1.41 1.49 10.90
C PHE A 115 -2.45 0.42 11.24
N GLY A 116 -3.47 0.80 11.99
CA GLY A 116 -4.61 -0.08 12.28
C GLY A 116 -5.59 -0.13 11.12
N VAL A 117 -5.54 -1.20 10.31
CA VAL A 117 -6.37 -1.33 9.09
C VAL A 117 -7.72 -1.99 9.33
N LYS A 118 -8.01 -2.49 10.53
CA LYS A 118 -9.25 -3.21 10.85
C LYS A 118 -10.50 -2.41 10.48
N GLY A 119 -10.52 -1.11 10.78
CA GLY A 119 -11.66 -0.23 10.46
C GLY A 119 -11.88 -0.01 8.96
N LEU A 120 -10.90 -0.33 8.11
CA LEU A 120 -11.03 -0.22 6.65
C LEU A 120 -11.82 -1.39 6.06
N MET A 121 -11.87 -2.53 6.74
CA MET A 121 -12.53 -3.74 6.23
C MET A 121 -14.03 -3.54 6.06
N ASP A 122 -14.65 -2.72 6.91
CA ASP A 122 -16.08 -2.42 6.91
C ASP A 122 -16.47 -1.29 5.94
N THR A 123 -15.50 -0.71 5.23
CA THR A 123 -15.74 0.37 4.27
C THR A 123 -16.01 -0.17 2.86
N ASN A 124 -16.52 0.70 1.97
CA ASN A 124 -16.68 0.30 0.57
C ASN A 124 -15.31 0.00 -0.06
N LYS A 125 -15.30 -0.85 -1.10
CA LYS A 125 -14.08 -1.32 -1.76
C LYS A 125 -13.17 -0.17 -2.23
N ARG A 126 -13.76 0.86 -2.88
CA ARG A 126 -12.99 2.01 -3.40
C ARG A 126 -12.24 2.74 -2.28
N LEU A 127 -12.92 3.06 -1.19
CA LEU A 127 -12.32 3.76 -0.05
C LEU A 127 -11.22 2.91 0.60
N LYS A 128 -11.51 1.62 0.81
CA LYS A 128 -10.53 0.68 1.35
C LYS A 128 -9.27 0.63 0.51
N ASP A 129 -9.40 0.39 -0.80
CA ASP A 129 -8.27 0.24 -1.71
C ASP A 129 -7.42 1.52 -1.76
N THR A 130 -8.07 2.69 -1.77
CA THR A 130 -7.36 3.98 -1.75
C THR A 130 -6.56 4.19 -0.46
N LEU A 131 -7.16 3.92 0.70
CA LEU A 131 -6.49 4.13 1.99
C LEU A 131 -5.35 3.10 2.19
N LEU A 132 -5.55 1.86 1.78
CA LEU A 132 -4.47 0.86 1.77
C LEU A 132 -3.31 1.28 0.86
N PHE A 133 -3.62 1.86 -0.29
CA PHE A 133 -2.59 2.37 -1.20
C PHE A 133 -1.83 3.57 -0.61
N ASN A 134 -2.50 4.49 0.07
CA ASN A 134 -1.82 5.57 0.79
C ASN A 134 -0.83 5.03 1.84
N ILE A 135 -1.22 3.98 2.58
CA ILE A 135 -0.33 3.32 3.53
C ILE A 135 0.86 2.68 2.81
N LEU A 136 0.63 1.98 1.69
CA LEU A 136 1.70 1.38 0.89
C LEU A 136 2.67 2.42 0.33
N SER A 137 2.14 3.55 -0.16
CA SER A 137 2.94 4.65 -0.68
C SER A 137 3.84 5.25 0.41
N TYR A 138 3.27 5.54 1.58
CA TYR A 138 4.04 6.01 2.74
C TYR A 138 5.12 4.98 3.15
N MET A 139 4.75 3.71 3.24
CA MET A 139 5.66 2.62 3.58
C MET A 139 6.82 2.52 2.58
N SER A 140 6.54 2.66 1.29
CA SER A 140 7.58 2.64 0.25
C SER A 140 8.52 3.83 0.34
N ASP A 141 8.01 5.01 0.62
CA ASP A 141 8.84 6.19 0.84
C ASP A 141 9.80 5.99 2.01
N GLN A 142 9.34 5.44 3.12
CA GLN A 142 10.19 5.09 4.25
C GLN A 142 11.24 4.03 3.87
N LEU A 143 10.84 2.95 3.17
CA LEU A 143 11.71 1.83 2.81
C LEU A 143 12.76 2.22 1.75
N LEU A 144 12.36 2.96 0.73
CA LEU A 144 13.16 3.22 -0.48
C LEU A 144 13.72 4.64 -0.55
N GLY A 145 13.05 5.61 0.04
CA GLY A 145 13.48 7.00 0.17
C GLY A 145 14.45 7.17 1.34
N LYS A 146 13.96 7.04 2.57
CA LYS A 146 14.79 7.17 3.78
C LYS A 146 15.76 6.00 3.95
N GLY A 147 15.31 4.77 3.71
CA GLY A 147 16.09 3.56 3.94
C GLY A 147 16.18 3.16 5.42
N ASN A 148 16.98 2.14 5.73
CA ASN A 148 17.22 1.60 7.08
C ASN A 148 15.91 1.39 7.86
N THR A 149 14.91 0.85 7.18
CA THR A 149 13.54 0.73 7.68
C THR A 149 13.07 -0.72 7.58
N VAL A 150 12.31 -1.18 8.57
CA VAL A 150 11.63 -2.47 8.55
C VAL A 150 10.13 -2.24 8.44
N ALA A 151 9.50 -2.74 7.38
CA ALA A 151 8.05 -2.74 7.23
C ALA A 151 7.49 -4.14 7.52
N ALA A 152 6.67 -4.23 8.56
CA ALA A 152 5.93 -5.45 8.89
C ALA A 152 4.48 -5.33 8.39
N VAL A 153 4.05 -6.28 7.57
CA VAL A 153 2.68 -6.37 7.04
C VAL A 153 2.07 -7.68 7.55
N ASP A 154 1.14 -7.55 8.46
CA ASP A 154 0.30 -8.66 8.91
C ASP A 154 -0.96 -8.75 8.04
N GLU A 155 -1.52 -9.94 7.91
CA GLU A 155 -2.70 -10.21 7.07
C GLU A 155 -2.48 -9.76 5.60
N LEU A 156 -1.35 -10.17 5.02
CA LEU A 156 -0.93 -9.77 3.66
C LEU A 156 -2.01 -10.02 2.60
N TYR A 157 -2.89 -11.02 2.80
CA TYR A 157 -3.99 -11.32 1.88
C TYR A 157 -4.91 -10.13 1.63
N LEU A 158 -5.01 -9.18 2.57
CA LEU A 158 -5.82 -7.97 2.40
C LEU A 158 -5.40 -7.11 1.20
N PHE A 159 -4.13 -7.19 0.83
CA PHE A 159 -3.57 -6.46 -0.30
C PHE A 159 -3.68 -7.23 -1.63
N LEU A 160 -4.01 -8.54 -1.59
CA LEU A 160 -4.08 -9.38 -2.79
C LEU A 160 -5.33 -9.11 -3.65
N THR A 161 -6.29 -8.37 -3.14
CA THR A 161 -7.49 -7.95 -3.90
C THR A 161 -7.19 -6.87 -4.94
N ASN A 162 -5.98 -6.27 -4.89
CA ASN A 162 -5.57 -5.17 -5.75
C ASN A 162 -4.22 -5.49 -6.42
N MET A 163 -4.23 -5.61 -7.74
CA MET A 163 -3.03 -5.94 -8.53
C MET A 163 -1.90 -4.94 -8.34
N THR A 164 -2.19 -3.66 -8.25
CA THR A 164 -1.18 -2.63 -8.06
C THR A 164 -0.52 -2.73 -6.68
N ALA A 165 -1.30 -3.10 -5.64
CA ALA A 165 -0.74 -3.35 -4.32
C ALA A 165 0.24 -4.53 -4.34
N ILE A 166 -0.09 -5.62 -5.05
CA ILE A 166 0.80 -6.78 -5.24
C ILE A 166 2.09 -6.34 -5.95
N GLU A 167 1.97 -5.59 -7.03
CA GLU A 167 3.12 -5.10 -7.78
C GLU A 167 4.00 -4.17 -6.95
N TYR A 168 3.37 -3.32 -6.14
CA TYR A 168 4.07 -2.40 -5.26
C TYR A 168 4.91 -3.12 -4.21
N ILE A 169 4.32 -4.10 -3.51
CA ILE A 169 5.03 -4.95 -2.55
C ILE A 169 6.14 -5.71 -3.24
N ARG A 170 5.86 -6.37 -4.37
CA ARG A 170 6.85 -7.13 -5.15
C ARG A 170 8.03 -6.28 -5.59
N ASN A 171 7.78 -5.09 -6.11
CA ASN A 171 8.82 -4.16 -6.55
C ASN A 171 9.63 -3.61 -5.37
N GLY A 172 8.94 -3.33 -4.26
CA GLY A 172 9.57 -2.97 -2.99
C GLY A 172 10.54 -4.05 -2.52
N MET A 173 10.09 -5.31 -2.43
CA MET A 173 10.92 -6.45 -2.01
C MET A 173 12.21 -6.60 -2.81
N LYS A 174 12.18 -6.33 -4.13
CA LYS A 174 13.37 -6.38 -4.99
C LYS A 174 14.38 -5.26 -4.72
N ARG A 175 13.93 -4.14 -4.17
CA ARG A 175 14.71 -2.90 -4.06
C ARG A 175 15.18 -2.58 -2.65
N VAL A 176 14.45 -3.03 -1.62
CA VAL A 176 14.71 -2.68 -0.20
C VAL A 176 16.13 -3.01 0.24
N ARG A 177 16.70 -4.12 -0.22
CA ARG A 177 18.07 -4.52 0.12
C ARG A 177 19.12 -3.45 -0.18
N LYS A 178 18.94 -2.70 -1.29
CA LYS A 178 19.87 -1.62 -1.68
C LYS A 178 19.80 -0.40 -0.75
N LYS A 179 18.78 -0.34 0.11
CA LYS A 179 18.49 0.75 1.03
C LYS A 179 18.61 0.30 2.50
N GLU A 180 19.23 -0.85 2.75
CA GLU A 180 19.36 -1.45 4.08
C GLU A 180 17.99 -1.62 4.79
N SER A 181 16.94 -1.76 4.00
CA SER A 181 15.57 -1.93 4.45
C SER A 181 15.11 -3.37 4.26
N SER A 182 14.03 -3.76 4.95
CA SER A 182 13.50 -5.11 4.88
C SER A 182 11.98 -5.14 5.01
N PHE A 183 11.38 -6.23 4.49
CA PHE A 183 9.99 -6.60 4.72
C PHE A 183 9.88 -7.79 5.65
N ILE A 184 8.88 -7.74 6.54
CA ILE A 184 8.34 -8.88 7.25
C ILE A 184 6.89 -9.03 6.81
N LEU A 185 6.59 -10.11 6.10
CA LEU A 185 5.26 -10.36 5.55
C LEU A 185 4.66 -11.57 6.27
N ALA A 186 3.46 -11.43 6.81
CA ALA A 186 2.73 -12.49 7.46
C ALA A 186 1.36 -12.71 6.81
N SER A 187 0.96 -13.97 6.67
CA SER A 187 -0.36 -14.36 6.19
C SER A 187 -0.77 -15.70 6.77
N GLN A 188 -2.05 -15.91 6.97
CA GLN A 188 -2.59 -17.15 7.54
C GLN A 188 -2.87 -18.20 6.47
N ASN A 189 -3.34 -17.79 5.28
CA ASN A 189 -3.76 -18.68 4.21
C ASN A 189 -2.89 -18.52 2.98
N ILE A 190 -2.29 -19.60 2.52
CA ILE A 190 -1.55 -19.61 1.26
C ILE A 190 -2.49 -19.67 0.04
N GLU A 191 -3.71 -20.18 0.21
CA GLU A 191 -4.70 -20.34 -0.86
C GLU A 191 -5.07 -19.01 -1.51
N ASP A 192 -5.10 -17.92 -0.74
CA ASP A 192 -5.40 -16.58 -1.25
C ASP A 192 -4.40 -16.13 -2.32
N PHE A 193 -3.17 -16.64 -2.26
CA PHE A 193 -2.11 -16.32 -3.22
C PHE A 193 -2.16 -17.20 -4.48
N LEU A 194 -2.93 -18.28 -4.45
CA LEU A 194 -3.02 -19.26 -5.53
C LEU A 194 -4.23 -19.07 -6.43
N LEU A 195 -5.02 -18.04 -6.20
CA LEU A 195 -6.14 -17.69 -7.07
C LEU A 195 -5.66 -17.51 -8.52
N PRO A 196 -6.34 -18.11 -9.51
CA PRO A 196 -5.88 -18.12 -10.91
C PRO A 196 -5.52 -16.73 -11.45
N GLU A 197 -6.28 -15.71 -11.05
CA GLU A 197 -6.16 -14.33 -11.52
C GLU A 197 -4.86 -13.65 -11.06
N ILE A 198 -4.32 -14.06 -9.89
CA ILE A 198 -3.16 -13.40 -9.27
C ILE A 198 -1.94 -14.30 -9.08
N LYS A 199 -2.07 -15.61 -9.27
CA LYS A 199 -1.03 -16.61 -8.97
C LYS A 199 0.35 -16.26 -9.56
N GLU A 200 0.40 -15.83 -10.81
CA GLU A 200 1.68 -15.48 -11.45
C GLU A 200 2.30 -14.20 -10.87
N PHE A 201 1.47 -13.30 -10.33
CA PHE A 201 1.93 -12.06 -9.69
C PHE A 201 2.38 -12.27 -8.25
N THR A 202 1.80 -13.25 -7.55
CA THR A 202 2.11 -13.57 -6.14
C THR A 202 3.29 -14.53 -5.99
N LYS A 203 3.60 -15.32 -7.02
CA LYS A 203 4.74 -16.26 -7.03
C LYS A 203 6.07 -15.65 -6.52
N PRO A 204 6.44 -14.41 -6.92
CA PRO A 204 7.64 -13.77 -6.40
C PRO A 204 7.62 -13.50 -4.89
N LEU A 205 6.43 -13.39 -4.26
CA LEU A 205 6.32 -13.20 -2.81
C LEU A 205 6.86 -14.38 -2.01
N PHE A 206 6.88 -15.57 -2.63
CA PHE A 206 7.45 -16.79 -2.03
C PHE A 206 8.91 -17.02 -2.43
N SER A 207 9.36 -16.52 -3.59
CA SER A 207 10.70 -16.79 -4.10
C SER A 207 11.74 -15.71 -3.78
N ILE A 208 11.31 -14.47 -3.52
CA ILE A 208 12.23 -13.36 -3.20
C ILE A 208 12.73 -13.41 -1.75
N PRO A 209 11.90 -13.72 -0.71
CA PRO A 209 12.36 -13.74 0.67
C PRO A 209 13.47 -14.78 0.90
N SER A 210 14.50 -14.38 1.65
CA SER A 210 15.57 -15.29 2.05
C SER A 210 15.21 -16.12 3.25
N HIS A 211 14.22 -15.68 4.05
CA HIS A 211 13.79 -16.29 5.29
C HIS A 211 12.32 -16.65 5.24
N HIS A 212 11.98 -17.89 5.55
CA HIS A 212 10.60 -18.35 5.67
C HIS A 212 10.40 -19.05 7.00
N PHE A 213 9.35 -18.65 7.71
CA PHE A 213 8.88 -19.29 8.92
C PHE A 213 7.55 -19.96 8.61
N LEU A 214 7.56 -21.27 8.41
CA LEU A 214 6.39 -22.03 7.99
C LEU A 214 5.81 -22.74 9.22
N PHE A 215 4.69 -22.22 9.68
CA PHE A 215 3.91 -22.79 10.78
C PHE A 215 2.90 -23.83 10.26
N ASN A 216 1.94 -24.22 11.09
CA ASN A 216 0.89 -25.14 10.69
C ASN A 216 0.19 -24.67 9.41
N PRO A 217 0.16 -25.51 8.36
CA PRO A 217 -0.46 -25.16 7.08
C PRO A 217 -2.01 -25.08 7.11
N GLY A 218 -2.66 -25.44 8.23
CA GLY A 218 -4.11 -25.45 8.32
C GLY A 218 -4.75 -26.55 7.48
N ASN A 219 -5.87 -26.24 6.83
CA ASN A 219 -6.67 -27.20 6.07
C ASN A 219 -6.38 -27.19 4.56
N ILE A 220 -5.30 -26.52 4.12
CA ILE A 220 -4.93 -26.50 2.71
C ILE A 220 -4.55 -27.88 2.18
N SER A 221 -4.75 -28.11 0.88
CA SER A 221 -4.23 -29.31 0.21
C SER A 221 -2.72 -29.46 0.44
N PRO A 222 -2.25 -30.59 0.99
CA PRO A 222 -0.82 -30.86 1.18
C PRO A 222 0.00 -30.64 -0.10
N THR A 223 -0.49 -31.14 -1.24
CA THR A 223 0.17 -30.99 -2.54
C THR A 223 0.31 -29.53 -2.93
N ALA A 224 -0.75 -28.73 -2.80
CA ALA A 224 -0.70 -27.31 -3.14
C ALA A 224 0.31 -26.55 -2.26
N PHE A 225 0.40 -26.88 -0.96
CA PHE A 225 1.34 -26.28 -0.04
C PHE A 225 2.79 -26.66 -0.36
N ILE A 226 3.04 -27.95 -0.56
CA ILE A 226 4.34 -28.53 -0.90
C ILE A 226 4.86 -27.94 -2.22
N ASP A 227 4.03 -27.94 -3.26
CA ASP A 227 4.41 -27.42 -4.58
C ASP A 227 4.70 -25.93 -4.57
N THR A 228 3.86 -25.15 -3.89
CA THR A 228 4.01 -23.68 -3.85
C THR A 228 5.28 -23.26 -3.11
N LEU A 229 5.59 -23.92 -2.00
CA LEU A 229 6.73 -23.60 -1.16
C LEU A 229 7.97 -24.43 -1.50
N GLN A 230 7.85 -25.35 -2.46
CA GLN A 230 8.92 -26.25 -2.86
C GLN A 230 9.52 -27.01 -1.65
N LEU A 231 8.63 -27.68 -0.91
CA LEU A 231 8.99 -28.50 0.25
C LEU A 231 9.13 -29.98 -0.15
N GLU A 232 9.82 -30.73 0.68
CA GLU A 232 9.74 -32.18 0.69
C GLU A 232 8.57 -32.66 1.55
N GLU A 233 8.04 -33.86 1.29
CA GLU A 233 6.97 -34.45 2.12
C GLU A 233 7.42 -34.64 3.58
N SER A 234 8.68 -34.95 3.79
CA SER A 234 9.31 -35.05 5.12
C SER A 234 9.24 -33.71 5.88
N GLU A 235 9.52 -32.58 5.19
CA GLU A 235 9.46 -31.23 5.74
C GLU A 235 8.02 -30.84 6.10
N TYR A 236 7.07 -31.13 5.20
CA TYR A 236 5.65 -30.89 5.44
C TYR A 236 5.15 -31.69 6.66
N SER A 237 5.58 -32.93 6.82
CA SER A 237 5.19 -33.79 7.95
C SER A 237 5.57 -33.21 9.30
N LEU A 238 6.67 -32.44 9.39
CA LEU A 238 7.12 -31.80 10.63
C LEU A 238 6.19 -30.67 11.10
N ILE A 239 5.48 -30.02 10.17
CA ILE A 239 4.62 -28.88 10.48
C ILE A 239 3.12 -29.16 10.30
N LYS A 240 2.75 -30.38 9.89
CA LYS A 240 1.34 -30.76 9.69
C LYS A 240 0.55 -30.74 10.99
N TYR A 241 1.14 -31.26 12.09
CA TYR A 241 0.54 -31.34 13.43
C TYR A 241 1.54 -30.89 14.49
N PRO A 242 2.04 -29.67 14.45
CA PRO A 242 3.09 -29.22 15.33
C PRO A 242 2.55 -28.84 16.71
N GLU A 243 3.41 -28.86 17.71
CA GLU A 243 3.15 -28.14 18.95
C GLU A 243 3.10 -26.63 18.70
N ARG A 244 2.38 -25.92 19.55
CA ARG A 244 2.27 -24.44 19.42
C ARG A 244 3.67 -23.79 19.45
N GLY A 245 3.94 -22.93 18.50
CA GLY A 245 5.23 -22.24 18.34
C GLY A 245 6.26 -23.02 17.52
N THR A 246 5.98 -24.27 17.12
CA THR A 246 6.86 -25.02 16.23
C THR A 246 6.70 -24.54 14.79
N CYS A 247 7.80 -24.29 14.11
CA CYS A 247 7.82 -23.95 12.69
C CYS A 247 9.03 -24.54 11.97
N LEU A 248 8.89 -24.77 10.69
CA LEU A 248 10.01 -25.02 9.79
C LEU A 248 10.59 -23.67 9.34
N TYR A 249 11.80 -23.40 9.72
CA TYR A 249 12.53 -22.21 9.30
C TYR A 249 13.46 -22.55 8.14
N ARG A 250 13.34 -21.78 7.07
CA ARG A 250 14.20 -21.86 5.89
C ARG A 250 15.02 -20.60 5.75
N CYS A 251 16.33 -20.75 5.56
CA CYS A 251 17.26 -19.65 5.28
C CYS A 251 18.17 -20.07 4.11
N GLY A 252 17.87 -19.60 2.92
CA GLY A 252 18.52 -20.10 1.71
C GLY A 252 18.33 -21.62 1.54
N ASN A 253 19.44 -22.36 1.57
CA ASN A 253 19.42 -23.83 1.48
C ASN A 253 19.32 -24.55 2.83
N GLU A 254 19.42 -23.83 3.93
CA GLU A 254 19.37 -24.40 5.27
C GLU A 254 17.93 -24.56 5.76
N ARG A 255 17.72 -25.59 6.58
CA ARG A 255 16.42 -25.99 7.13
C ARG A 255 16.58 -26.28 8.61
N TYR A 256 15.70 -25.70 9.42
CA TYR A 256 15.69 -25.87 10.87
C TYR A 256 14.27 -26.07 11.37
N LEU A 257 14.08 -27.03 12.25
CA LEU A 257 12.84 -27.12 13.05
C LEU A 257 13.05 -26.27 14.30
N LEU A 258 12.26 -25.19 14.39
CA LEU A 258 12.36 -24.25 15.52
C LEU A 258 11.16 -24.36 16.43
N GLN A 259 11.42 -24.23 17.74
CA GLN A 259 10.41 -23.99 18.76
C GLN A 259 10.49 -22.53 19.21
N VAL A 260 9.50 -21.72 18.83
CA VAL A 260 9.42 -20.31 19.20
C VAL A 260 8.74 -20.19 20.58
N ILE A 261 9.47 -19.68 21.56
CA ILE A 261 8.97 -19.48 22.92
C ILE A 261 8.97 -17.97 23.21
N ALA A 262 7.79 -17.41 23.49
CA ALA A 262 7.69 -16.01 23.88
C ALA A 262 8.26 -15.83 25.31
N PRO A 263 9.14 -14.83 25.55
CA PRO A 263 9.57 -14.50 26.90
C PRO A 263 8.39 -14.15 27.81
N ALA A 264 8.51 -14.46 29.11
CA ALA A 264 7.42 -14.26 30.08
C ALA A 264 6.85 -12.83 30.06
N TYR A 265 7.72 -11.82 30.01
CA TYR A 265 7.29 -10.42 29.96
C TYR A 265 6.47 -10.06 28.70
N LYS A 266 6.74 -10.71 27.55
CA LYS A 266 5.93 -10.52 26.33
C LYS A 266 4.58 -11.24 26.47
N ALA A 267 4.56 -12.42 27.06
CA ALA A 267 3.32 -13.15 27.34
C ALA A 267 2.42 -12.38 28.32
N GLU A 268 3.01 -11.70 29.30
CA GLU A 268 2.29 -10.82 30.24
C GLU A 268 1.73 -9.58 29.52
N LEU A 269 2.54 -8.93 28.68
CA LEU A 269 2.15 -7.71 27.99
C LEU A 269 1.11 -7.94 26.89
N PHE A 270 1.23 -8.99 26.11
CA PHE A 270 0.40 -9.27 24.92
C PHE A 270 -0.63 -10.39 25.14
N GLY A 271 -0.61 -11.03 26.29
CA GLY A 271 -1.47 -12.17 26.61
C GLY A 271 -0.96 -13.51 26.05
N SER A 272 -1.33 -14.59 26.71
CA SER A 272 -0.94 -15.95 26.31
C SER A 272 -1.63 -16.45 25.04
N ALA A 273 -2.70 -15.79 24.59
CA ALA A 273 -3.50 -16.16 23.43
C ALA A 273 -3.12 -15.41 22.12
N GLY A 274 -2.02 -14.60 22.15
CA GLY A 274 -1.59 -13.87 20.97
C GLY A 274 -2.53 -12.73 20.57
N GLY A 275 -3.02 -11.96 21.56
CA GLY A 275 -3.72 -10.70 21.29
C GLY A 275 -5.15 -10.86 20.75
N ARG A 276 -5.91 -11.84 21.19
CA ARG A 276 -7.36 -11.93 20.96
C ARG A 276 -8.14 -11.22 22.02
#